data_b7422b2b37dc0e4f605402b9aee82222
#
_entry.id   b7422b2b37dc0e4f605402b9aee82222
#
_cell.length_a   1.000
_cell.length_b   1.000
_cell.length_c   1.000
_cell.angle_alpha   90.00
_cell.angle_beta   90.00
_cell.angle_gamma   90.00
#
_symmetry.space_group_name_H-M   'P 1'
#
loop_
_entity.id
_entity.type
_entity.pdbx_description
1 polymer ?
#
loop_
_entity_poly.entity_id
_entity_poly.type
_entity_poly.pdbx_seq_one_letter_code
_entity_poly.pdbx_strand_id
1 'polypeptide(L)'
;ELKSAVEYVGLGHTHKHYEIDNWAFNPGSIEITNISEFRENRGAFIVEVDEQNNVIATHVTDYHFRPFQQLVFNVTGFADAKIVTEDVLKMIRLEARVAEPGKPQPIIEISLRGQLGFPNSLLEMQKIRDETKAITGALHVRIKNHSVPADYLETPEEADDAGRERLERRVIDDLVMRDN
;
A
#
# COMPACT_ATOMS: atom_id res chain seq x y z
N GLU A 1 1.05 9.69 -38.30
CA GLU A 1 2.03 8.90 -39.12
C GLU A 1 2.07 7.43 -38.65
N LEU A 2 2.22 7.13 -37.36
CA LEU A 2 2.31 5.73 -36.91
C LEU A 2 1.02 4.94 -37.16
N LYS A 3 -0.14 5.56 -36.93
CA LYS A 3 -1.48 4.96 -37.09
C LYS A 3 -1.82 4.59 -38.55
N SER A 4 -1.07 5.10 -39.52
CA SER A 4 -1.21 4.74 -40.93
C SER A 4 -0.25 3.62 -41.39
N ALA A 5 0.60 3.14 -40.49
CA ALA A 5 1.63 2.15 -40.80
C ALA A 5 1.42 0.81 -40.07
N VAL A 6 0.60 0.78 -39.00
CA VAL A 6 0.34 -0.43 -38.23
C VAL A 6 -1.11 -0.47 -37.75
N GLU A 7 -1.69 -1.65 -37.67
CA GLU A 7 -3.09 -1.90 -37.33
C GLU A 7 -3.35 -1.65 -35.84
N TYR A 8 -2.39 -1.96 -34.96
CA TYR A 8 -2.47 -1.68 -33.55
C TYR A 8 -1.08 -1.51 -32.91
N VAL A 9 -1.06 -0.96 -31.70
CA VAL A 9 0.15 -0.84 -30.88
C VAL A 9 -0.08 -1.45 -29.50
N GLY A 10 0.71 -2.47 -29.16
CA GLY A 10 0.84 -2.97 -27.80
C GLY A 10 1.80 -2.10 -27.00
N LEU A 11 1.33 -1.53 -25.89
CA LEU A 11 2.09 -0.72 -24.96
C LEU A 11 2.42 -1.50 -23.69
N GLY A 12 3.40 -1.04 -22.94
CA GLY A 12 3.84 -1.61 -21.68
C GLY A 12 4.44 -0.54 -20.75
N HIS A 13 5.28 -0.96 -19.80
CA HIS A 13 5.99 -0.12 -18.85
C HIS A 13 5.11 0.56 -17.81
N THR A 14 4.01 1.17 -18.19
CA THR A 14 3.03 1.75 -17.26
C THR A 14 2.16 0.63 -16.68
N HIS A 15 2.11 0.51 -15.35
CA HIS A 15 1.35 -0.54 -14.68
C HIS A 15 -0.16 -0.25 -14.60
N LYS A 16 -0.60 0.89 -15.14
CA LYS A 16 -1.99 1.29 -15.20
C LYS A 16 -2.57 0.92 -16.55
N HIS A 17 -3.75 0.26 -16.55
CA HIS A 17 -4.50 -0.02 -17.77
C HIS A 17 -5.01 1.27 -18.43
N TYR A 18 -4.83 1.36 -19.75
CA TYR A 18 -5.47 2.39 -20.61
C TYR A 18 -5.50 1.98 -22.07
N GLU A 19 -6.40 2.61 -22.81
CA GLU A 19 -6.55 2.48 -24.24
C GLU A 19 -6.59 3.85 -24.90
N ILE A 20 -6.06 3.95 -26.11
CA ILE A 20 -6.05 5.19 -26.89
C ILE A 20 -6.67 4.89 -28.25
N ASP A 21 -7.78 5.56 -28.57
CA ASP A 21 -8.46 5.51 -29.86
C ASP A 21 -8.78 4.10 -30.38
N ASN A 22 -8.98 3.14 -29.51
CA ASN A 22 -9.18 1.73 -29.86
C ASN A 22 -8.08 1.17 -30.81
N TRP A 23 -6.86 1.65 -30.63
CA TRP A 23 -5.71 1.34 -31.48
C TRP A 23 -4.42 1.07 -30.69
N ALA A 24 -4.18 1.79 -29.59
CA ALA A 24 -3.06 1.55 -28.71
C ALA A 24 -3.55 1.06 -27.34
N PHE A 25 -3.01 -0.06 -26.86
CA PHE A 25 -3.49 -0.80 -25.73
C PHE A 25 -2.38 -1.03 -24.71
N ASN A 26 -2.58 -0.56 -23.48
CA ASN A 26 -1.72 -0.90 -22.34
C ASN A 26 -2.54 -1.72 -21.32
N PRO A 27 -2.21 -3.00 -21.10
CA PRO A 27 -3.00 -3.86 -20.23
C PRO A 27 -2.86 -3.53 -18.72
N GLY A 28 -1.89 -2.71 -18.36
CA GLY A 28 -1.41 -2.60 -17.00
C GLY A 28 -0.48 -3.75 -16.62
N SER A 29 -0.27 -3.96 -15.35
CA SER A 29 0.51 -5.10 -14.84
C SER A 29 -0.37 -6.32 -14.59
N ILE A 30 0.13 -7.52 -14.88
CA ILE A 30 -0.56 -8.77 -14.55
C ILE A 30 -0.61 -8.97 -13.03
N GLU A 31 0.46 -8.63 -12.33
CA GLU A 31 0.56 -8.67 -10.87
C GLU A 31 0.92 -7.31 -10.28
N ILE A 32 0.56 -7.08 -9.02
CA ILE A 32 0.94 -5.88 -8.29
C ILE A 32 2.42 -5.93 -7.95
N THR A 33 3.16 -4.92 -8.36
CA THR A 33 4.58 -4.77 -8.03
C THR A 33 4.80 -3.76 -6.91
N ASN A 34 3.85 -2.85 -6.70
CA ASN A 34 3.89 -1.86 -5.64
C ASN A 34 2.50 -1.73 -4.99
N ILE A 35 2.47 -1.58 -3.66
CA ILE A 35 1.22 -1.44 -2.91
C ILE A 35 0.35 -0.25 -3.39
N SER A 36 0.93 0.82 -3.92
CA SER A 36 0.17 1.96 -4.46
C SER A 36 -0.71 1.59 -5.66
N GLU A 37 -0.41 0.48 -6.32
CA GLU A 37 -1.13 -0.01 -7.51
C GLU A 37 -2.34 -0.90 -7.16
N PHE A 38 -2.63 -1.12 -5.88
CA PHE A 38 -3.65 -2.10 -5.46
C PHE A 38 -5.06 -1.77 -5.97
N ARG A 39 -5.32 -0.52 -6.37
CA ARG A 39 -6.59 -0.05 -6.93
C ARG A 39 -6.62 -0.01 -8.45
N GLU A 40 -5.49 -0.19 -9.13
CA GLU A 40 -5.42 -0.10 -10.58
C GLU A 40 -6.02 -1.35 -11.23
N ASN A 41 -6.73 -1.14 -12.32
CA ASN A 41 -7.19 -2.22 -13.18
C ASN A 41 -5.99 -2.91 -13.82
N ARG A 42 -6.07 -4.22 -13.93
CA ARG A 42 -4.99 -5.05 -14.46
C ARG A 42 -5.53 -6.17 -15.32
N GLY A 43 -4.68 -6.69 -16.17
CA GLY A 43 -5.09 -7.77 -17.05
C GLY A 43 -4.09 -7.99 -18.17
N ALA A 44 -4.59 -8.62 -19.23
CA ALA A 44 -3.89 -8.81 -20.48
C ALA A 44 -4.85 -8.50 -21.62
N PHE A 45 -4.33 -8.06 -22.77
CA PHE A 45 -5.13 -7.98 -23.97
C PHE A 45 -4.97 -9.27 -24.81
N ILE A 46 -6.09 -9.81 -25.27
CA ILE A 46 -6.13 -10.70 -26.42
C ILE A 46 -6.47 -9.84 -27.61
N VAL A 47 -5.59 -9.82 -28.61
CA VAL A 47 -5.77 -9.04 -29.84
C VAL A 47 -5.96 -10.00 -30.99
N GLU A 48 -7.10 -9.90 -31.64
CA GLU A 48 -7.46 -10.67 -32.83
C GLU A 48 -7.42 -9.74 -34.06
N VAL A 49 -6.79 -10.19 -35.11
CA VAL A 49 -6.70 -9.44 -36.38
C VAL A 49 -7.25 -10.34 -37.47
N ASP A 50 -8.28 -9.87 -38.19
CA ASP A 50 -8.90 -10.61 -39.28
C ASP A 50 -8.13 -10.45 -40.61
N GLU A 51 -8.59 -11.16 -41.64
CA GLU A 51 -7.97 -11.11 -42.98
C GLU A 51 -8.10 -9.72 -43.64
N GLN A 52 -8.97 -8.86 -43.17
CA GLN A 52 -9.17 -7.48 -43.62
C GLN A 52 -8.43 -6.46 -42.75
N ASN A 53 -7.56 -6.93 -41.81
CA ASN A 53 -6.82 -6.14 -40.84
C ASN A 53 -7.70 -5.39 -39.84
N ASN A 54 -8.95 -5.83 -39.61
CA ASN A 54 -9.72 -5.30 -38.49
C ASN A 54 -9.19 -5.86 -37.17
N VAL A 55 -9.05 -5.00 -36.18
CA VAL A 55 -8.51 -5.33 -34.87
C VAL A 55 -9.62 -5.37 -33.84
N ILE A 56 -9.69 -6.47 -33.09
CA ILE A 56 -10.54 -6.61 -31.90
C ILE A 56 -9.61 -6.86 -30.74
N ALA A 57 -9.60 -5.96 -29.74
CA ALA A 57 -8.82 -6.10 -28.52
C ALA A 57 -9.76 -6.33 -27.34
N THR A 58 -9.58 -7.45 -26.66
CA THR A 58 -10.35 -7.83 -25.46
C THR A 58 -9.46 -7.79 -24.24
N HIS A 59 -9.79 -6.95 -23.26
CA HIS A 59 -9.09 -6.89 -21.99
C HIS A 59 -9.57 -8.01 -21.06
N VAL A 60 -8.69 -8.97 -20.80
CA VAL A 60 -8.95 -10.12 -19.94
C VAL A 60 -8.55 -9.75 -18.50
N THR A 61 -9.51 -9.76 -17.60
CA THR A 61 -9.34 -9.43 -16.17
C THR A 61 -9.72 -10.59 -15.24
N ASP A 62 -10.35 -11.64 -15.80
CA ASP A 62 -10.82 -12.81 -15.04
C ASP A 62 -9.68 -13.84 -14.87
N TYR A 63 -8.82 -13.59 -13.90
CA TYR A 63 -7.75 -14.51 -13.50
C TYR A 63 -7.42 -14.33 -12.01
N HIS A 64 -6.76 -15.32 -11.42
CA HIS A 64 -6.37 -15.29 -10.02
C HIS A 64 -5.04 -14.55 -9.85
N PHE A 65 -5.10 -13.31 -9.42
CA PHE A 65 -3.92 -12.54 -8.99
C PHE A 65 -3.86 -12.44 -7.45
N ARG A 66 -2.68 -12.15 -6.93
CA ARG A 66 -2.49 -11.97 -5.49
C ARG A 66 -3.18 -10.71 -5.00
N PRO A 67 -4.11 -10.80 -4.04
CA PRO A 67 -4.76 -9.62 -3.50
C PRO A 67 -3.80 -8.80 -2.62
N PHE A 68 -3.78 -7.50 -2.84
CA PHE A 68 -3.14 -6.53 -1.96
C PHE A 68 -4.19 -5.70 -1.26
N GLN A 69 -3.98 -5.41 0.01
CA GLN A 69 -4.86 -4.54 0.77
C GLN A 69 -4.04 -3.57 1.61
N GLN A 70 -4.44 -2.30 1.56
CA GLN A 70 -3.92 -1.27 2.46
C GLN A 70 -5.03 -0.91 3.46
N LEU A 71 -4.69 -0.98 4.75
CA LEU A 71 -5.53 -0.56 5.87
C LEU A 71 -4.87 0.64 6.55
N VAL A 72 -5.65 1.64 6.89
CA VAL A 72 -5.17 2.85 7.54
C VAL A 72 -5.81 2.97 8.91
N PHE A 73 -5.00 3.09 9.96
CA PHE A 73 -5.46 3.30 11.32
C PHE A 73 -5.00 4.66 11.84
N ASN A 74 -5.93 5.45 12.38
CA ASN A 74 -5.61 6.74 12.99
C ASN A 74 -5.35 6.55 14.48
N VAL A 75 -4.12 6.87 14.89
CA VAL A 75 -3.66 6.74 16.29
C VAL A 75 -3.86 8.02 17.12
N THR A 76 -4.47 9.06 16.56
CA THR A 76 -4.70 10.32 17.27
C THR A 76 -5.66 10.12 18.43
N GLY A 77 -5.27 10.62 19.60
CA GLY A 77 -6.07 10.57 20.84
C GLY A 77 -5.83 9.32 21.69
N PHE A 78 -5.00 8.38 21.23
CA PHE A 78 -4.60 7.24 22.05
C PHE A 78 -3.43 7.61 22.96
N ALA A 79 -3.57 7.35 24.25
CA ALA A 79 -2.54 7.56 25.28
C ALA A 79 -1.83 6.26 25.71
N ASP A 80 -2.28 5.09 25.21
CA ASP A 80 -1.75 3.77 25.59
C ASP A 80 -1.50 2.91 24.34
N ALA A 81 -0.27 2.42 24.20
CA ALA A 81 0.16 1.58 23.08
C ALA A 81 -0.59 0.23 23.02
N LYS A 82 -0.99 -0.33 24.16
CA LYS A 82 -1.76 -1.57 24.21
C LYS A 82 -3.14 -1.41 23.60
N ILE A 83 -3.80 -0.28 23.91
CA ILE A 83 -5.12 0.04 23.34
C ILE A 83 -5.00 0.21 21.82
N VAL A 84 -3.94 0.89 21.34
CA VAL A 84 -3.67 0.98 19.90
C VAL A 84 -3.53 -0.41 19.27
N THR A 85 -2.75 -1.30 19.90
CA THR A 85 -2.56 -2.67 19.43
C THR A 85 -3.90 -3.42 19.35
N GLU A 86 -4.71 -3.37 20.39
CA GLU A 86 -6.02 -4.03 20.46
C GLU A 86 -6.99 -3.52 19.38
N ASP A 87 -7.08 -2.20 19.21
CA ASP A 87 -7.99 -1.60 18.24
C ASP A 87 -7.52 -1.81 16.80
N VAL A 88 -6.20 -1.80 16.52
CA VAL A 88 -5.66 -2.20 15.22
C VAL A 88 -6.06 -3.65 14.91
N LEU A 89 -5.87 -4.57 15.85
CA LEU A 89 -6.23 -5.97 15.64
C LEU A 89 -7.74 -6.18 15.50
N LYS A 90 -8.55 -5.37 16.16
CA LYS A 90 -10.01 -5.35 15.97
C LYS A 90 -10.38 -4.89 14.56
N MET A 91 -9.77 -3.81 14.04
CA MET A 91 -9.94 -3.38 12.66
C MET A 91 -9.55 -4.50 11.69
N ILE A 92 -8.40 -5.18 11.92
CA ILE A 92 -7.94 -6.30 11.09
C ILE A 92 -8.99 -7.41 11.02
N ARG A 93 -9.59 -7.80 12.15
CA ARG A 93 -10.64 -8.84 12.18
C ARG A 93 -11.90 -8.46 11.41
N LEU A 94 -12.20 -7.17 11.32
CA LEU A 94 -13.41 -6.67 10.66
C LEU A 94 -13.21 -6.41 9.16
N GLU A 95 -12.04 -5.93 8.76
CA GLU A 95 -11.83 -5.32 7.45
C GLU A 95 -10.78 -6.05 6.59
N ALA A 96 -9.88 -6.84 7.21
CA ALA A 96 -8.82 -7.46 6.46
C ALA A 96 -9.29 -8.65 5.63
N ARG A 97 -8.70 -8.79 4.44
CA ARG A 97 -8.88 -9.97 3.60
C ARG A 97 -8.22 -11.17 4.25
N VAL A 98 -8.97 -12.25 4.30
CA VAL A 98 -8.50 -13.55 4.80
C VAL A 98 -8.11 -14.42 3.62
N ALA A 99 -7.06 -15.22 3.77
CA ALA A 99 -6.63 -16.18 2.77
C ALA A 99 -7.74 -17.22 2.51
N GLU A 100 -8.01 -17.47 1.22
CA GLU A 100 -9.00 -18.46 0.79
C GLU A 100 -8.29 -19.72 0.26
N PRO A 101 -8.80 -20.93 0.54
CA PRO A 101 -8.23 -22.14 -0.01
C PRO A 101 -8.18 -22.11 -1.55
N GLY A 102 -7.03 -22.49 -2.12
CA GLY A 102 -6.84 -22.54 -3.57
C GLY A 102 -6.61 -21.20 -4.25
N LYS A 103 -6.60 -20.08 -3.50
CA LYS A 103 -6.29 -18.76 -4.03
C LYS A 103 -4.95 -18.23 -3.48
N PRO A 104 -4.28 -17.30 -4.20
CA PRO A 104 -3.07 -16.67 -3.70
C PRO A 104 -3.32 -15.94 -2.37
N GLN A 105 -2.45 -16.17 -1.39
CA GLN A 105 -2.53 -15.51 -0.08
C GLN A 105 -2.38 -14.00 -0.23
N PRO A 106 -3.14 -13.16 0.53
CA PRO A 106 -3.07 -11.71 0.43
C PRO A 106 -1.74 -11.15 0.96
N ILE A 107 -1.39 -9.95 0.51
CA ILE A 107 -0.39 -9.07 1.11
C ILE A 107 -1.13 -7.89 1.75
N ILE A 108 -0.84 -7.62 3.01
CA ILE A 108 -1.52 -6.58 3.79
C ILE A 108 -0.50 -5.53 4.22
N GLU A 109 -0.80 -4.26 3.93
CA GLU A 109 -0.08 -3.12 4.48
C GLU A 109 -0.97 -2.40 5.49
N ILE A 110 -0.46 -2.22 6.71
CA ILE A 110 -1.10 -1.43 7.77
C ILE A 110 -0.35 -0.11 7.86
N SER A 111 -1.05 1.01 7.68
CA SER A 111 -0.49 2.36 7.82
C SER A 111 -1.03 3.02 9.08
N LEU A 112 -0.17 3.23 10.08
CA LEU A 112 -0.50 4.00 11.27
C LEU A 112 -0.28 5.48 10.96
N ARG A 113 -1.27 6.31 11.23
CA ARG A 113 -1.23 7.76 10.96
C ARG A 113 -1.81 8.54 12.12
N GLY A 114 -1.40 9.79 12.23
CA GLY A 114 -1.90 10.70 13.26
C GLY A 114 -0.88 10.93 14.36
N GLN A 115 -1.35 11.38 15.51
CA GLN A 115 -0.52 11.81 16.63
C GLN A 115 -0.62 10.82 17.79
N LEU A 116 0.53 10.28 18.19
CA LEU A 116 0.64 9.43 19.38
C LEU A 116 0.67 10.26 20.66
N GLY A 117 -0.02 9.80 21.69
CA GLY A 117 0.11 10.34 23.06
C GLY A 117 1.24 9.70 23.88
N PHE A 118 2.12 8.91 23.24
CA PHE A 118 3.20 8.16 23.87
C PHE A 118 4.38 7.97 22.87
N PRO A 119 5.57 7.59 23.35
CA PRO A 119 6.74 7.34 22.50
C PRO A 119 6.52 6.20 21.51
N ASN A 120 7.03 6.34 20.29
CA ASN A 120 6.97 5.33 19.22
C ASN A 120 7.51 3.95 19.63
N SER A 121 8.54 3.93 20.49
CA SER A 121 9.18 2.71 20.99
C SER A 121 8.24 1.78 21.77
N LEU A 122 7.11 2.30 22.24
CA LEU A 122 6.09 1.51 22.95
C LEU A 122 5.10 0.80 22.01
N LEU A 123 5.07 1.15 20.71
CA LEU A 123 4.22 0.45 19.75
C LEU A 123 4.65 -0.99 19.56
N GLU A 124 3.75 -1.92 19.78
CA GLU A 124 3.98 -3.37 19.65
C GLU A 124 3.91 -3.83 18.18
N MET A 125 4.75 -3.22 17.30
CA MET A 125 4.71 -3.43 15.83
C MET A 125 4.87 -4.90 15.46
N GLN A 126 5.77 -5.62 16.11
CA GLN A 126 5.99 -7.05 15.83
C GLN A 126 4.74 -7.87 16.19
N LYS A 127 4.13 -7.62 17.33
CA LYS A 127 2.91 -8.29 17.77
C LYS A 127 1.75 -8.03 16.80
N ILE A 128 1.55 -6.76 16.37
CA ILE A 128 0.53 -6.42 15.38
C ILE A 128 0.78 -7.22 14.09
N ARG A 129 2.03 -7.31 13.62
CA ARG A 129 2.40 -8.05 12.41
C ARG A 129 2.07 -9.54 12.53
N ASP A 130 2.53 -10.17 13.62
CA ASP A 130 2.40 -11.61 13.82
C ASP A 130 0.93 -12.02 14.00
N GLU A 131 0.18 -11.28 14.81
CA GLU A 131 -1.25 -11.53 14.99
C GLU A 131 -2.06 -11.25 13.72
N THR A 132 -1.74 -10.20 12.96
CA THR A 132 -2.37 -9.94 11.66
C THR A 132 -2.15 -11.12 10.73
N LYS A 133 -0.92 -11.64 10.65
CA LYS A 133 -0.60 -12.81 9.83
C LYS A 133 -1.35 -14.05 10.29
N ALA A 134 -1.47 -14.28 11.59
CA ALA A 134 -2.22 -15.39 12.17
C ALA A 134 -3.73 -15.29 11.88
N ILE A 135 -4.31 -14.08 11.98
CA ILE A 135 -5.74 -13.85 11.72
C ILE A 135 -6.08 -14.03 10.24
N THR A 136 -5.23 -13.52 9.35
CA THR A 136 -5.57 -13.38 7.92
C THR A 136 -5.00 -14.49 7.03
N GLY A 137 -3.99 -15.21 7.49
CA GLY A 137 -3.22 -16.13 6.65
C GLY A 137 -2.41 -15.42 5.55
N ALA A 138 -2.14 -14.11 5.71
CA ALA A 138 -1.43 -13.32 4.72
C ALA A 138 -0.01 -13.86 4.46
N LEU A 139 0.42 -13.84 3.21
CA LEU A 139 1.79 -14.17 2.82
C LEU A 139 2.79 -13.22 3.47
N HIS A 140 2.45 -11.92 3.45
CA HIS A 140 3.28 -10.88 4.02
C HIS A 140 2.42 -9.78 4.65
N VAL A 141 2.88 -9.28 5.80
CA VAL A 141 2.29 -8.12 6.48
C VAL A 141 3.36 -7.07 6.66
N ARG A 142 3.12 -5.89 6.10
CA ARG A 142 3.98 -4.71 6.24
C ARG A 142 3.27 -3.69 7.13
N ILE A 143 4.00 -3.10 8.08
CA ILE A 143 3.48 -1.99 8.87
C ILE A 143 4.31 -0.75 8.55
N LYS A 144 3.62 0.32 8.16
CA LYS A 144 4.20 1.65 7.98
C LYS A 144 3.73 2.55 9.11
N ASN A 145 4.66 3.00 9.91
CA ASN A 145 4.38 3.98 10.93
C ASN A 145 4.67 5.39 10.42
N HIS A 146 3.60 6.13 10.12
CA HIS A 146 3.62 7.54 9.76
C HIS A 146 3.05 8.41 10.89
N SER A 147 2.92 7.87 12.10
CA SER A 147 2.46 8.63 13.25
C SER A 147 3.59 9.53 13.79
N VAL A 148 3.19 10.65 14.35
CA VAL A 148 4.10 11.61 14.98
C VAL A 148 3.96 11.47 16.49
N PRO A 149 5.05 11.16 17.24
CA PRO A 149 5.04 11.16 18.69
C PRO A 149 4.68 12.52 19.27
N ALA A 150 4.02 12.53 20.43
CA ALA A 150 3.68 13.77 21.14
C ALA A 150 4.91 14.62 21.49
N ASP A 151 6.04 13.96 21.73
CA ASP A 151 7.32 14.60 22.07
C ASP A 151 7.92 15.48 20.97
N TYR A 152 7.36 15.40 19.73
CA TYR A 152 7.79 16.22 18.59
C TYR A 152 6.89 17.44 18.37
N LEU A 153 5.90 17.65 19.23
CA LEU A 153 5.14 18.90 19.20
C LEU A 153 5.95 19.96 19.94
N GLU A 154 6.26 21.02 19.21
CA GLU A 154 6.86 22.21 19.83
C GLU A 154 5.96 22.71 20.97
N THR A 155 6.47 22.65 22.19
CA THR A 155 5.86 23.46 23.25
C THR A 155 6.23 24.91 23.03
N PRO A 156 5.39 25.90 23.41
CA PRO A 156 5.72 27.30 23.30
C PRO A 156 7.05 27.70 23.95
N GLU A 157 7.56 26.89 24.86
CA GLU A 157 8.84 27.05 25.57
C GLU A 157 10.06 26.52 24.78
N GLU A 158 9.83 25.71 23.73
CA GLU A 158 10.87 25.11 22.87
C GLU A 158 11.02 25.84 21.52
N ALA A 159 10.34 26.95 21.33
CA ALA A 159 10.41 27.76 20.10
C ALA A 159 11.70 28.56 19.94
N ASP A 160 12.71 28.33 20.80
CA ASP A 160 14.04 28.90 20.65
C ASP A 160 14.97 27.97 19.84
N ASP A 161 16.11 28.52 19.36
CA ASP A 161 17.07 27.76 18.54
C ASP A 161 17.62 26.51 19.25
N ALA A 162 17.75 26.53 20.57
CA ALA A 162 18.23 25.40 21.35
C ALA A 162 17.16 24.29 21.50
N GLY A 163 15.90 24.65 21.51
CA GLY A 163 14.78 23.71 21.43
C GLY A 163 14.70 23.02 20.08
N ARG A 164 14.89 23.79 19.02
CA ARG A 164 14.91 23.30 17.64
C ARG A 164 16.04 22.30 17.39
N GLU A 165 17.27 22.57 17.83
CA GLU A 165 18.39 21.62 17.73
C GLU A 165 18.13 20.32 18.51
N ARG A 166 17.50 20.40 19.68
CA ARG A 166 17.12 19.20 20.47
C ARG A 166 16.05 18.38 19.75
N LEU A 167 15.08 19.03 19.13
CA LEU A 167 14.03 18.38 18.35
C LEU A 167 14.61 17.68 17.12
N GLU A 168 15.45 18.36 16.35
CA GLU A 168 16.14 17.82 15.17
C GLU A 168 16.98 16.58 15.55
N ARG A 169 17.73 16.62 16.63
CA ARG A 169 18.52 15.48 17.12
C ARG A 169 17.65 14.31 17.51
N ARG A 170 16.53 14.52 18.22
CA ARG A 170 15.56 13.46 18.54
C ARG A 170 14.94 12.83 17.29
N VAL A 171 14.55 13.63 16.30
CA VAL A 171 14.01 13.14 15.04
C VAL A 171 15.02 12.27 14.30
N ILE A 172 16.29 12.67 14.26
CA ILE A 172 17.37 11.90 13.64
C ILE A 172 17.59 10.57 14.37
N ASP A 173 17.67 10.60 15.70
CA ASP A 173 17.89 9.40 16.52
C ASP A 173 16.72 8.39 16.32
N ASP A 174 15.48 8.87 16.24
CA ASP A 174 14.29 8.03 16.04
C ASP A 174 14.23 7.46 14.61
N LEU A 175 14.67 8.22 13.61
CA LEU A 175 14.77 7.73 12.22
C LEU A 175 15.83 6.62 12.11
N VAL A 176 16.99 6.79 12.74
CA VAL A 176 18.05 5.76 12.76
C VAL A 176 17.58 4.48 13.44
N MET A 177 16.75 4.59 14.48
CA MET A 177 16.20 3.42 15.20
C MET A 177 15.10 2.69 14.40
N ARG A 178 14.48 3.34 13.41
CA ARG A 178 13.41 2.76 12.59
C ARG A 178 13.92 1.90 11.42
N ASP A 179 15.15 2.15 10.98
CA ASP A 179 15.76 1.46 9.82
C ASP A 179 16.59 0.21 10.22
N ASN A 180 16.67 -0.11 11.52
CA ASN A 180 17.26 -1.33 12.06
C ASN A 180 16.15 -2.27 12.59
#